data_ade5bac255730e5631c018a0df0d5547
#
_entry.id   ade5bac255730e5631c018a0df0d5547
#
_cell.length_a   1.000
_cell.length_b   1.000
_cell.length_c   1.000
_cell.angle_alpha   90.00
_cell.angle_beta   90.00
_cell.angle_gamma   90.00
#
_symmetry.space_group_name_H-M   'P 1'
#
loop_
_entity.id
_entity.type
_entity.pdbx_description
1 polymer ?
#
loop_
_entity_poly.entity_id
_entity_poly.type
_entity_poly.pdbx_seq_one_letter_code
_entity_poly.pdbx_strand_id
1 'polypeptide(L)'
;MSAWAAGAVAGAAAAWAAGAAALLASVDAGAVLTTAQILGESFAQIGVAVLVVAQAGPRRGRYVTRVLVAALAIGAYALAGAAAAVALGTTYALQAATYLALVGVLTGAVLWCHEVSALTALCYATCGYAAQNLAMTAFTLVTLVAELAGAPIDGSLGDGLYLASFVVVDVGLWLLFARRARRRGVAEADDAATLLVAAFVVAVVIVYDLVLKSVTGAVGTGELVVLRAVQVMACAFVVVAEYELLYRRRLSREAEAAGRALAEASRHYELSREAVQAVNVACHDLRHQIRDLREAGGVDEATLAELERQLGTYDAAVRTGCDALDVIVAQKRLVCVREGIELTCVADGRALAGLDAADLYALVGNALDNAIDAVRGLPEGGRTISLTLREVCGMASLHVENPYAGTVRFGADGLPATTKGGAAGEDTGGTGGSGRDGSGGAGTPGTVRHGLGTRSMRMVCERHGGTLVLAARDGTFVVDALVPVGAGGA
;
A
#
# COMPACT_ATOMS: atom_id res chain seq x y z
N MET A 1 5.64 18.35 -13.06
CA MET A 1 4.34 18.16 -13.74
C MET A 1 3.16 18.76 -12.96
N SER A 2 3.22 18.92 -11.63
CA SER A 2 2.11 19.45 -10.81
C SER A 2 1.79 20.94 -10.99
N ALA A 3 2.78 21.78 -11.30
CA ALA A 3 2.56 23.22 -11.51
C ALA A 3 1.90 23.53 -12.85
N TRP A 4 2.18 22.73 -13.88
CA TRP A 4 1.62 22.93 -15.22
C TRP A 4 0.13 22.53 -15.27
N ALA A 5 -0.26 21.43 -14.59
CA ALA A 5 -1.67 21.01 -14.51
C ALA A 5 -2.52 22.02 -13.71
N ALA A 6 -2.00 22.58 -12.62
CA ALA A 6 -2.70 23.61 -11.86
C ALA A 6 -2.86 24.92 -12.67
N GLY A 7 -1.88 25.31 -13.47
CA GLY A 7 -1.94 26.46 -14.36
C GLY A 7 -2.96 26.28 -15.50
N ALA A 8 -3.03 25.08 -16.08
CA ALA A 8 -3.98 24.78 -17.17
C ALA A 8 -5.44 24.78 -16.69
N VAL A 9 -5.72 24.22 -15.49
CA VAL A 9 -7.06 24.22 -14.89
C VAL A 9 -7.48 25.62 -14.48
N ALA A 10 -6.57 26.41 -13.89
CA ALA A 10 -6.85 27.81 -13.54
C ALA A 10 -7.06 28.68 -14.79
N GLY A 11 -6.29 28.48 -15.85
CA GLY A 11 -6.44 29.18 -17.13
C GLY A 11 -7.75 28.85 -17.84
N ALA A 12 -8.15 27.58 -17.86
CA ALA A 12 -9.44 27.16 -18.42
C ALA A 12 -10.63 27.72 -17.62
N ALA A 13 -10.56 27.71 -16.29
CA ALA A 13 -11.59 28.30 -15.44
C ALA A 13 -11.70 29.81 -15.60
N ALA A 14 -10.58 30.54 -15.77
CA ALA A 14 -10.55 31.97 -16.00
C ALA A 14 -11.09 32.36 -17.39
N ALA A 15 -10.75 31.62 -18.44
CA ALA A 15 -11.29 31.82 -19.81
C ALA A 15 -12.81 31.56 -19.88
N TRP A 16 -13.27 30.54 -19.16
CA TRP A 16 -14.71 30.23 -19.02
C TRP A 16 -15.45 31.30 -18.22
N ALA A 17 -14.87 31.81 -17.13
CA ALA A 17 -15.48 32.89 -16.33
C ALA A 17 -15.58 34.19 -17.13
N ALA A 18 -14.60 34.55 -17.94
CA ALA A 18 -14.64 35.69 -18.82
C ALA A 18 -15.68 35.56 -19.93
N GLY A 19 -15.79 34.40 -20.57
CA GLY A 19 -16.82 34.07 -21.54
C GLY A 19 -18.22 34.09 -20.95
N ALA A 20 -18.40 33.55 -19.74
CA ALA A 20 -19.66 33.54 -19.00
C ALA A 20 -20.11 34.97 -18.59
N ALA A 21 -19.19 35.85 -18.22
CA ALA A 21 -19.52 37.24 -17.87
C ALA A 21 -20.02 38.06 -19.09
N ALA A 22 -19.41 37.83 -20.27
CA ALA A 22 -19.89 38.46 -21.51
C ALA A 22 -21.27 37.93 -21.94
N LEU A 23 -21.53 36.63 -21.74
CA LEU A 23 -22.79 35.98 -22.05
C LEU A 23 -23.91 36.41 -21.08
N LEU A 24 -23.58 36.54 -19.78
CA LEU A 24 -24.52 36.99 -18.72
C LEU A 24 -25.06 38.39 -18.94
N ALA A 25 -24.32 39.25 -19.64
CA ALA A 25 -24.77 40.61 -19.97
C ALA A 25 -25.91 40.66 -21.00
N SER A 26 -26.17 39.58 -21.74
CA SER A 26 -27.17 39.48 -22.82
C SER A 26 -28.38 38.59 -22.51
N VAL A 27 -28.47 37.99 -21.32
CA VAL A 27 -29.42 36.91 -21.00
C VAL A 27 -30.28 37.26 -19.78
N ASP A 28 -31.50 36.73 -19.70
CA ASP A 28 -32.40 36.86 -18.56
C ASP A 28 -31.77 36.25 -17.28
N ALA A 29 -31.40 37.13 -16.37
CA ALA A 29 -30.75 36.77 -15.11
C ALA A 29 -31.64 35.86 -14.24
N GLY A 30 -32.96 35.96 -14.30
CA GLY A 30 -33.88 35.09 -13.58
C GLY A 30 -33.84 33.65 -14.07
N ALA A 31 -33.84 33.46 -15.40
CA ALA A 31 -33.73 32.16 -16.02
C ALA A 31 -32.38 31.50 -15.74
N VAL A 32 -31.28 32.28 -15.74
CA VAL A 32 -29.94 31.76 -15.39
C VAL A 32 -29.88 31.30 -13.94
N LEU A 33 -30.42 32.06 -12.99
CA LEU A 33 -30.41 31.68 -11.58
C LEU A 33 -31.22 30.40 -11.32
N THR A 34 -32.40 30.26 -11.92
CA THR A 34 -33.21 29.03 -11.79
C THR A 34 -32.49 27.81 -12.37
N THR A 35 -31.90 27.95 -13.56
CA THR A 35 -31.13 26.87 -14.19
C THR A 35 -29.87 26.54 -13.38
N ALA A 36 -29.18 27.55 -12.84
CA ALA A 36 -27.99 27.38 -12.00
C ALA A 36 -28.31 26.69 -10.68
N GLN A 37 -29.50 26.94 -10.09
CA GLN A 37 -29.93 26.20 -8.90
C GLN A 37 -30.08 24.70 -9.22
N ILE A 38 -30.78 24.33 -10.29
CA ILE A 38 -31.01 22.93 -10.68
C ILE A 38 -29.67 22.22 -11.00
N LEU A 39 -28.78 22.85 -11.76
CA LEU A 39 -27.48 22.30 -12.06
C LEU A 39 -26.59 22.24 -10.80
N GLY A 40 -26.65 23.27 -9.96
CA GLY A 40 -25.88 23.36 -8.73
C GLY A 40 -26.25 22.26 -7.73
N GLU A 41 -27.52 21.95 -7.56
CA GLU A 41 -27.98 20.83 -6.74
C GLU A 41 -27.40 19.50 -7.25
N SER A 42 -27.53 19.21 -8.56
CA SER A 42 -26.98 18.00 -9.16
C SER A 42 -25.46 17.92 -9.02
N PHE A 43 -24.75 19.01 -9.27
CA PHE A 43 -23.28 19.06 -9.19
C PHE A 43 -22.77 18.94 -7.74
N ALA A 44 -23.50 19.53 -6.78
CA ALA A 44 -23.20 19.39 -5.36
C ALA A 44 -23.36 17.94 -4.90
N GLN A 45 -24.41 17.25 -5.33
CA GLN A 45 -24.65 15.84 -5.02
C GLN A 45 -23.52 14.95 -5.58
N ILE A 46 -23.10 15.17 -6.84
CA ILE A 46 -21.96 14.47 -7.42
C ILE A 46 -20.69 14.77 -6.61
N GLY A 47 -20.47 16.04 -6.23
CA GLY A 47 -19.34 16.46 -5.42
C GLY A 47 -19.29 15.75 -4.05
N VAL A 48 -20.43 15.57 -3.39
CA VAL A 48 -20.54 14.82 -2.13
C VAL A 48 -20.19 13.34 -2.35
N ALA A 49 -20.77 12.70 -3.36
CA ALA A 49 -20.46 11.30 -3.67
C ALA A 49 -18.96 11.10 -3.98
N VAL A 50 -18.34 12.01 -4.75
CA VAL A 50 -16.88 12.00 -5.02
C VAL A 50 -16.09 12.16 -3.71
N LEU A 51 -16.50 13.08 -2.82
CA LEU A 51 -15.84 13.26 -1.52
C LEU A 51 -15.94 12.01 -0.66
N VAL A 52 -17.08 11.31 -0.67
CA VAL A 52 -17.25 10.05 0.06
C VAL A 52 -16.28 8.97 -0.43
N VAL A 53 -16.15 8.81 -1.74
CA VAL A 53 -15.19 7.86 -2.34
C VAL A 53 -13.75 8.29 -2.07
N ALA A 54 -13.43 9.58 -2.26
CA ALA A 54 -12.08 10.13 -2.10
C ALA A 54 -11.57 10.12 -0.66
N GLN A 55 -12.44 9.94 0.36
CA GLN A 55 -12.00 9.73 1.75
C GLN A 55 -11.02 8.57 1.94
N ALA A 56 -10.97 7.67 0.97
CA ALA A 56 -10.02 6.57 0.93
C ALA A 56 -8.57 7.00 0.69
N GLY A 57 -8.35 8.14 0.02
CA GLY A 57 -7.03 8.65 -0.35
C GLY A 57 -6.37 9.53 0.74
N PRO A 58 -5.03 9.66 0.71
CA PRO A 58 -4.30 10.56 1.60
C PRO A 58 -4.70 12.03 1.33
N ARG A 59 -4.87 12.79 2.41
CA ARG A 59 -5.32 14.19 2.35
C ARG A 59 -4.14 15.15 2.30
N ARG A 60 -4.22 16.18 1.47
CA ARG A 60 -3.23 17.27 1.46
C ARG A 60 -3.42 18.23 2.63
N GLY A 61 -2.37 18.92 3.03
CA GLY A 61 -2.44 19.96 4.07
C GLY A 61 -3.53 21.03 3.77
N ARG A 62 -4.11 21.59 4.84
CA ARG A 62 -5.25 22.55 4.74
C ARG A 62 -6.47 21.97 4.01
N TYR A 63 -6.78 20.73 4.25
CA TYR A 63 -7.81 19.95 3.53
C TYR A 63 -9.17 20.68 3.47
N VAL A 64 -9.67 21.18 4.62
CA VAL A 64 -10.97 21.87 4.67
C VAL A 64 -11.02 23.11 3.75
N THR A 65 -9.98 23.93 3.78
CA THR A 65 -9.89 25.09 2.89
C THR A 65 -9.89 24.68 1.43
N ARG A 66 -9.19 23.61 1.07
CA ARG A 66 -9.16 23.07 -0.30
C ARG A 66 -10.52 22.56 -0.75
N VAL A 67 -11.24 21.86 0.11
CA VAL A 67 -12.60 21.39 -0.17
C VAL A 67 -13.55 22.57 -0.39
N LEU A 68 -13.48 23.61 0.44
CA LEU A 68 -14.31 24.82 0.25
C LEU A 68 -14.01 25.52 -1.08
N VAL A 69 -12.74 25.66 -1.46
CA VAL A 69 -12.36 26.23 -2.76
C VAL A 69 -12.87 25.35 -3.91
N ALA A 70 -12.75 24.02 -3.80
CA ALA A 70 -13.29 23.10 -4.80
C ALA A 70 -14.82 23.20 -4.92
N ALA A 71 -15.54 23.34 -3.80
CA ALA A 71 -17.00 23.53 -3.81
C ALA A 71 -17.40 24.85 -4.49
N LEU A 72 -16.66 25.93 -4.23
CA LEU A 72 -16.86 27.22 -4.92
C LEU A 72 -16.59 27.11 -6.43
N ALA A 73 -15.56 26.39 -6.83
CA ALA A 73 -15.25 26.15 -8.25
C ALA A 73 -16.35 25.34 -8.95
N ILE A 74 -16.92 24.32 -8.30
CA ILE A 74 -18.06 23.55 -8.80
C ILE A 74 -19.30 24.42 -8.93
N GLY A 75 -19.58 25.30 -7.94
CA GLY A 75 -20.67 26.26 -8.00
C GLY A 75 -20.51 27.29 -9.13
N ALA A 76 -19.31 27.83 -9.31
CA ALA A 76 -18.99 28.72 -10.43
C ALA A 76 -19.16 28.02 -11.79
N TYR A 77 -18.79 26.75 -11.87
CA TYR A 77 -18.98 25.91 -13.06
C TYR A 77 -20.49 25.69 -13.34
N ALA A 78 -21.29 25.45 -12.33
CA ALA A 78 -22.75 25.32 -12.48
C ALA A 78 -23.40 26.63 -13.03
N LEU A 79 -22.97 27.78 -12.51
CA LEU A 79 -23.43 29.09 -12.99
C LEU A 79 -23.03 29.32 -14.46
N ALA A 80 -21.81 29.00 -14.84
CA ALA A 80 -21.34 29.13 -16.22
C ALA A 80 -22.10 28.19 -17.18
N GLY A 81 -22.35 26.94 -16.77
CA GLY A 81 -23.16 25.97 -17.50
C GLY A 81 -24.60 26.42 -17.69
N ALA A 82 -25.21 27.02 -16.65
CA ALA A 82 -26.56 27.60 -16.71
C ALA A 82 -26.61 28.77 -17.71
N ALA A 83 -25.65 29.69 -17.64
CA ALA A 83 -25.59 30.81 -18.57
C ALA A 83 -25.47 30.33 -20.03
N ALA A 84 -24.61 29.31 -20.28
CA ALA A 84 -24.47 28.70 -21.59
C ALA A 84 -25.79 28.03 -22.05
N ALA A 85 -26.50 27.32 -21.17
CA ALA A 85 -27.75 26.63 -21.46
C ALA A 85 -28.88 27.63 -21.83
N VAL A 86 -28.96 28.77 -21.11
CA VAL A 86 -29.96 29.79 -21.39
C VAL A 86 -29.61 30.55 -22.68
N ALA A 87 -28.35 30.86 -22.94
CA ALA A 87 -27.94 31.62 -24.12
C ALA A 87 -27.95 30.82 -25.42
N LEU A 88 -27.55 29.55 -25.39
CA LEU A 88 -27.42 28.69 -26.58
C LEU A 88 -28.62 27.75 -26.79
N GLY A 89 -29.54 27.73 -25.83
CA GLY A 89 -30.59 26.73 -25.75
C GLY A 89 -30.12 25.40 -25.19
N THR A 90 -31.03 24.67 -24.56
CA THR A 90 -30.75 23.35 -23.99
C THR A 90 -30.74 22.26 -25.05
N THR A 91 -29.58 21.99 -25.63
CA THR A 91 -29.37 20.84 -26.53
C THR A 91 -28.75 19.65 -25.78
N TYR A 92 -29.08 18.43 -26.23
CA TYR A 92 -28.46 17.23 -25.64
C TYR A 92 -26.92 17.22 -25.78
N ALA A 93 -26.39 17.79 -26.88
CA ALA A 93 -24.94 17.93 -27.08
C ALA A 93 -24.31 18.86 -26.04
N LEU A 94 -24.94 20.00 -25.73
CA LEU A 94 -24.47 20.93 -24.70
C LEU A 94 -24.54 20.31 -23.32
N GLN A 95 -25.61 19.56 -23.01
CA GLN A 95 -25.72 18.82 -21.73
C GLN A 95 -24.61 17.77 -21.61
N ALA A 96 -24.36 16.96 -22.65
CA ALA A 96 -23.28 15.98 -22.67
C ALA A 96 -21.91 16.63 -22.42
N ALA A 97 -21.62 17.72 -23.14
CA ALA A 97 -20.37 18.47 -22.98
C ALA A 97 -20.22 19.03 -21.55
N THR A 98 -21.30 19.54 -20.95
CA THR A 98 -21.30 20.07 -19.58
C THR A 98 -21.00 18.97 -18.56
N TYR A 99 -21.64 17.81 -18.66
CA TYR A 99 -21.37 16.71 -17.73
C TYR A 99 -19.99 16.08 -17.94
N LEU A 100 -19.52 15.95 -19.17
CA LEU A 100 -18.18 15.46 -19.47
C LEU A 100 -17.09 16.40 -18.89
N ALA A 101 -17.26 17.71 -19.09
CA ALA A 101 -16.34 18.70 -18.52
C ALA A 101 -16.41 18.72 -16.98
N LEU A 102 -17.59 18.48 -16.39
CA LEU A 102 -17.73 18.33 -14.93
C LEU A 102 -16.87 17.22 -14.38
N VAL A 103 -16.79 16.07 -15.05
CA VAL A 103 -15.89 14.98 -14.63
C VAL A 103 -14.43 15.46 -14.58
N GLY A 104 -14.02 16.28 -15.55
CA GLY A 104 -12.69 16.91 -15.54
C GLY A 104 -12.49 17.86 -14.35
N VAL A 105 -13.48 18.69 -14.03
CA VAL A 105 -13.46 19.61 -12.88
C VAL A 105 -13.37 18.83 -11.57
N LEU A 106 -14.16 17.77 -11.42
CA LEU A 106 -14.14 16.90 -10.23
C LEU A 106 -12.81 16.17 -10.08
N THR A 107 -12.24 15.67 -11.19
CA THR A 107 -10.90 15.07 -11.18
C THR A 107 -9.86 16.08 -10.70
N GLY A 108 -9.89 17.31 -11.19
CA GLY A 108 -9.04 18.41 -10.73
C GLY A 108 -9.24 18.73 -9.25
N ALA A 109 -10.49 18.75 -8.77
CA ALA A 109 -10.83 18.97 -7.36
C ALA A 109 -10.25 17.86 -6.45
N VAL A 110 -10.33 16.61 -6.87
CA VAL A 110 -9.72 15.48 -6.14
C VAL A 110 -8.21 15.62 -6.08
N LEU A 111 -7.53 15.90 -7.20
CA LEU A 111 -6.07 16.14 -7.25
C LEU A 111 -5.64 17.32 -6.38
N TRP A 112 -6.48 18.34 -6.27
CA TRP A 112 -6.24 19.50 -5.41
C TRP A 112 -6.34 19.14 -3.92
N CYS A 113 -7.28 18.29 -3.53
CA CYS A 113 -7.58 17.92 -2.14
C CYS A 113 -6.77 16.73 -1.62
N HIS A 114 -6.35 15.81 -2.51
CA HIS A 114 -5.75 14.52 -2.16
C HIS A 114 -4.39 14.31 -2.85
N GLU A 115 -3.53 13.48 -2.24
CA GLU A 115 -2.27 13.03 -2.81
C GLU A 115 -2.47 11.69 -3.51
N VAL A 116 -3.06 11.74 -4.71
CA VAL A 116 -3.35 10.56 -5.53
C VAL A 116 -2.91 10.79 -6.97
N SER A 117 -2.74 9.70 -7.74
CA SER A 117 -2.45 9.80 -9.18
C SER A 117 -3.66 10.35 -9.95
N ALA A 118 -3.40 10.90 -11.15
CA ALA A 118 -4.46 11.47 -12.00
C ALA A 118 -5.51 10.42 -12.38
N LEU A 119 -5.10 9.18 -12.62
CA LEU A 119 -6.00 8.08 -12.95
C LEU A 119 -6.86 7.67 -11.74
N THR A 120 -6.29 7.64 -10.54
CA THR A 120 -7.05 7.39 -9.31
C THR A 120 -8.08 8.50 -9.06
N ALA A 121 -7.69 9.77 -9.28
CA ALA A 121 -8.62 10.90 -9.16
C ALA A 121 -9.77 10.82 -10.17
N LEU A 122 -9.49 10.40 -11.41
CA LEU A 122 -10.50 10.16 -12.44
C LEU A 122 -11.46 9.04 -12.02
N CYS A 123 -10.95 7.91 -11.50
CA CYS A 123 -11.81 6.84 -10.97
C CYS A 123 -12.73 7.31 -9.84
N TYR A 124 -12.23 8.17 -8.93
CA TYR A 124 -13.07 8.71 -7.88
C TYR A 124 -14.16 9.64 -8.42
N ALA A 125 -13.82 10.45 -9.43
CA ALA A 125 -14.79 11.34 -10.09
C ALA A 125 -15.85 10.55 -10.85
N THR A 126 -15.49 9.52 -11.62
CA THR A 126 -16.41 8.67 -12.38
C THR A 126 -17.29 7.81 -11.48
N CYS A 127 -16.72 7.25 -10.41
CA CYS A 127 -17.47 6.49 -9.43
C CYS A 127 -18.53 7.36 -8.73
N GLY A 128 -18.16 8.57 -8.28
CA GLY A 128 -19.10 9.52 -7.67
C GLY A 128 -20.19 9.98 -8.64
N TYR A 129 -19.85 10.19 -9.91
CA TYR A 129 -20.81 10.50 -10.96
C TYR A 129 -21.80 9.34 -11.19
N ALA A 130 -21.34 8.11 -11.29
CA ALA A 130 -22.18 6.93 -11.45
C ALA A 130 -23.09 6.70 -10.22
N ALA A 131 -22.58 6.95 -9.03
CA ALA A 131 -23.33 6.82 -7.79
C ALA A 131 -24.48 7.85 -7.66
N GLN A 132 -24.23 9.10 -8.03
CA GLN A 132 -25.29 10.12 -8.06
C GLN A 132 -26.37 9.74 -9.08
N ASN A 133 -25.98 9.28 -10.28
CA ASN A 133 -26.93 8.78 -11.27
C ASN A 133 -27.72 7.57 -10.77
N LEU A 134 -27.08 6.66 -10.01
CA LEU A 134 -27.76 5.54 -9.36
C LEU A 134 -28.84 6.03 -8.38
N ALA A 135 -28.52 6.98 -7.51
CA ALA A 135 -29.45 7.55 -6.53
C ALA A 135 -30.64 8.22 -7.21
N MET A 136 -30.37 9.09 -8.19
CA MET A 136 -31.39 9.83 -8.94
C MET A 136 -32.30 8.89 -9.73
N THR A 137 -31.71 7.87 -10.39
CA THR A 137 -32.48 6.91 -11.19
C THR A 137 -33.31 5.99 -10.31
N ALA A 138 -32.78 5.57 -9.14
CA ALA A 138 -33.54 4.79 -8.16
C ALA A 138 -34.76 5.57 -7.63
N PHE A 139 -34.57 6.84 -7.30
CA PHE A 139 -35.68 7.73 -6.94
C PHE A 139 -36.74 7.82 -8.06
N THR A 140 -36.30 8.10 -9.29
CA THR A 140 -37.19 8.20 -10.45
C THR A 140 -37.91 6.88 -10.73
N LEU A 141 -37.25 5.74 -10.56
CA LEU A 141 -37.88 4.43 -10.72
C LEU A 141 -38.99 4.21 -9.70
N VAL A 142 -38.75 4.54 -8.43
CA VAL A 142 -39.75 4.40 -7.36
C VAL A 142 -40.95 5.31 -7.62
N THR A 143 -40.75 6.54 -8.03
CA THR A 143 -41.87 7.49 -8.34
C THR A 143 -42.69 7.03 -9.56
N LEU A 144 -42.04 6.52 -10.62
CA LEU A 144 -42.74 5.95 -11.78
C LEU A 144 -43.55 4.70 -11.44
N VAL A 145 -43.00 3.80 -10.59
CA VAL A 145 -43.73 2.61 -10.14
C VAL A 145 -44.93 2.98 -9.28
N ALA A 146 -44.80 4.00 -8.42
CA ALA A 146 -45.89 4.51 -7.61
C ALA A 146 -46.99 5.15 -8.47
N GLU A 147 -46.60 5.93 -9.49
CA GLU A 147 -47.52 6.49 -10.47
C GLU A 147 -48.29 5.38 -11.22
N LEU A 148 -47.59 4.36 -11.69
CA LEU A 148 -48.18 3.21 -12.39
C LEU A 148 -49.16 2.43 -11.47
N ALA A 149 -48.89 2.41 -10.16
CA ALA A 149 -49.78 1.80 -9.15
C ALA A 149 -50.97 2.71 -8.76
N GLY A 150 -51.10 3.91 -9.34
CA GLY A 150 -52.18 4.87 -9.03
C GLY A 150 -51.99 5.59 -7.69
N ALA A 151 -50.81 5.58 -7.13
CA ALA A 151 -50.46 6.24 -5.86
C ALA A 151 -49.28 7.21 -6.08
N PRO A 152 -49.41 8.31 -6.81
CA PRO A 152 -48.32 9.22 -7.09
C PRO A 152 -47.73 9.78 -5.79
N ILE A 153 -46.40 9.91 -5.76
CA ILE A 153 -45.64 10.40 -4.62
C ILE A 153 -45.37 11.88 -4.87
N ASP A 154 -46.06 12.75 -4.11
CA ASP A 154 -45.96 14.21 -4.24
C ASP A 154 -45.59 14.90 -2.93
N GLY A 155 -45.20 16.17 -3.00
CA GLY A 155 -44.93 17.05 -1.85
C GLY A 155 -43.80 16.54 -0.96
N SER A 156 -43.98 16.70 0.35
CA SER A 156 -42.92 16.41 1.35
C SER A 156 -42.48 14.94 1.39
N LEU A 157 -43.34 14.00 0.96
CA LEU A 157 -42.97 12.59 0.84
C LEU A 157 -42.00 12.39 -0.33
N GLY A 158 -42.24 13.07 -1.46
CA GLY A 158 -41.35 13.06 -2.62
C GLY A 158 -39.98 13.65 -2.29
N ASP A 159 -39.94 14.80 -1.61
CA ASP A 159 -38.69 15.43 -1.17
C ASP A 159 -37.90 14.53 -0.19
N GLY A 160 -38.61 13.91 0.75
CA GLY A 160 -38.01 12.98 1.70
C GLY A 160 -37.43 11.76 1.03
N LEU A 161 -38.15 11.17 0.05
CA LEU A 161 -37.68 10.00 -0.70
C LEU A 161 -36.46 10.36 -1.60
N TYR A 162 -36.51 11.54 -2.22
CA TYR A 162 -35.39 12.07 -3.00
C TYR A 162 -34.12 12.16 -2.14
N LEU A 163 -34.17 12.83 -0.99
CA LEU A 163 -33.04 12.93 -0.09
C LEU A 163 -32.57 11.55 0.43
N ALA A 164 -33.53 10.67 0.78
CA ALA A 164 -33.21 9.34 1.26
C ALA A 164 -32.45 8.50 0.24
N SER A 165 -32.78 8.62 -1.06
CA SER A 165 -32.09 7.88 -2.12
C SER A 165 -30.60 8.21 -2.19
N PHE A 166 -30.21 9.48 -2.06
CA PHE A 166 -28.81 9.91 -2.02
C PHE A 166 -28.12 9.45 -0.74
N VAL A 167 -28.75 9.61 0.42
CA VAL A 167 -28.17 9.16 1.69
C VAL A 167 -27.90 7.66 1.68
N VAL A 168 -28.83 6.84 1.16
CA VAL A 168 -28.66 5.39 1.09
C VAL A 168 -27.48 5.02 0.18
N VAL A 169 -27.40 5.64 -1.00
CA VAL A 169 -26.29 5.37 -1.94
C VAL A 169 -24.97 5.86 -1.38
N ASP A 170 -24.89 7.06 -0.80
CA ASP A 170 -23.67 7.61 -0.22
C ASP A 170 -23.18 6.81 1.00
N VAL A 171 -24.11 6.33 1.86
CA VAL A 171 -23.78 5.42 2.96
C VAL A 171 -23.29 4.07 2.43
N GLY A 172 -23.92 3.55 1.39
CA GLY A 172 -23.47 2.34 0.69
C GLY A 172 -22.05 2.49 0.14
N LEU A 173 -21.74 3.59 -0.53
CA LEU A 173 -20.39 3.94 -1.00
C LEU A 173 -19.42 4.05 0.15
N TRP A 174 -19.78 4.73 1.23
CA TRP A 174 -18.91 4.85 2.40
C TRP A 174 -18.57 3.50 3.02
N LEU A 175 -19.56 2.60 3.13
CA LEU A 175 -19.35 1.24 3.64
C LEU A 175 -18.45 0.42 2.72
N LEU A 176 -18.65 0.50 1.41
CA LEU A 176 -17.89 -0.25 0.42
C LEU A 176 -16.46 0.30 0.25
N PHE A 177 -16.32 1.61 0.05
CA PHE A 177 -15.04 2.24 -0.29
C PHE A 177 -14.30 2.78 0.92
N ALA A 178 -14.90 3.73 1.66
CA ALA A 178 -14.17 4.51 2.66
C ALA A 178 -13.81 3.68 3.91
N ARG A 179 -14.74 2.87 4.41
CA ARG A 179 -14.50 2.04 5.59
C ARG A 179 -13.43 0.96 5.35
N ARG A 180 -13.45 0.37 4.16
CA ARG A 180 -12.52 -0.72 3.80
C ARG A 180 -11.15 -0.19 3.41
N ALA A 181 -11.10 0.92 2.67
CA ALA A 181 -9.87 1.56 2.26
C ALA A 181 -9.10 2.23 3.42
N ARG A 182 -9.77 2.79 4.42
CA ARG A 182 -9.12 3.31 5.65
C ARG A 182 -8.36 2.24 6.42
N ARG A 183 -8.84 0.99 6.40
CA ARG A 183 -8.20 -0.12 7.11
C ARG A 183 -7.02 -0.73 6.34
N ARG A 184 -7.00 -0.60 5.01
CA ARG A 184 -6.07 -1.33 4.14
C ARG A 184 -5.24 -0.44 3.19
N GLY A 185 -5.49 0.88 3.14
CA GLY A 185 -4.89 1.82 2.17
C GLY A 185 -5.47 1.67 0.75
N VAL A 186 -5.19 2.59 -0.16
CA VAL A 186 -5.65 2.57 -1.57
C VAL A 186 -4.47 2.23 -2.48
N ALA A 187 -4.69 1.35 -3.47
CA ALA A 187 -3.74 1.18 -4.55
C ALA A 187 -3.87 2.33 -5.54
N GLU A 188 -2.75 2.91 -5.96
CA GLU A 188 -2.75 3.88 -7.06
C GLU A 188 -3.08 3.19 -8.38
N ALA A 189 -3.96 3.82 -9.16
CA ALA A 189 -4.31 3.36 -10.50
C ALA A 189 -3.36 4.02 -11.50
N ASP A 190 -2.47 3.26 -12.13
CA ASP A 190 -1.48 3.75 -13.09
C ASP A 190 -1.55 3.05 -14.44
N ASP A 191 -2.68 2.39 -14.76
CA ASP A 191 -2.78 1.49 -15.90
C ASP A 191 -3.82 1.99 -16.92
N ALA A 192 -3.51 1.81 -18.22
CA ALA A 192 -4.38 2.17 -19.34
C ALA A 192 -5.76 1.50 -19.27
N ALA A 193 -5.87 0.28 -18.73
CA ALA A 193 -7.15 -0.37 -18.53
C ALA A 193 -8.09 0.40 -17.60
N THR A 194 -7.56 1.11 -16.60
CA THR A 194 -8.35 1.98 -15.71
C THR A 194 -8.93 3.17 -16.49
N LEU A 195 -8.14 3.76 -17.40
CA LEU A 195 -8.62 4.84 -18.26
C LEU A 195 -9.75 4.37 -19.18
N LEU A 196 -9.62 3.18 -19.77
CA LEU A 196 -10.66 2.60 -20.63
C LEU A 196 -11.95 2.34 -19.86
N VAL A 197 -11.87 1.81 -18.64
CA VAL A 197 -13.05 1.58 -17.79
C VAL A 197 -13.69 2.91 -17.40
N ALA A 198 -12.93 3.89 -16.94
CA ALA A 198 -13.45 5.21 -16.59
C ALA A 198 -14.11 5.91 -17.79
N ALA A 199 -13.50 5.87 -18.98
CA ALA A 199 -14.07 6.42 -20.22
C ALA A 199 -15.35 5.69 -20.63
N PHE A 200 -15.37 4.35 -20.53
CA PHE A 200 -16.55 3.54 -20.80
C PHE A 200 -17.71 3.88 -19.86
N VAL A 201 -17.43 3.98 -18.56
CA VAL A 201 -18.41 4.38 -17.53
C VAL A 201 -19.05 5.73 -17.85
N VAL A 202 -18.23 6.74 -18.10
CA VAL A 202 -18.68 8.08 -18.44
C VAL A 202 -19.55 8.03 -19.71
N ALA A 203 -19.09 7.36 -20.75
CA ALA A 203 -19.84 7.25 -22.01
C ALA A 203 -21.19 6.54 -21.80
N VAL A 204 -21.20 5.40 -21.12
CA VAL A 204 -22.43 4.63 -20.90
C VAL A 204 -23.43 5.41 -20.04
N VAL A 205 -22.99 5.98 -18.91
CA VAL A 205 -23.91 6.68 -17.99
C VAL A 205 -24.44 7.97 -18.62
N ILE A 206 -23.58 8.81 -19.23
CA ILE A 206 -24.02 10.07 -19.86
C ILE A 206 -24.90 9.80 -21.07
N VAL A 207 -24.46 8.93 -22.01
CA VAL A 207 -25.22 8.68 -23.24
C VAL A 207 -26.55 8.03 -22.93
N TYR A 208 -26.58 7.06 -22.01
CA TYR A 208 -27.80 6.39 -21.62
C TYR A 208 -28.82 7.37 -21.00
N ASP A 209 -28.37 8.24 -20.05
CA ASP A 209 -29.24 9.24 -19.41
C ASP A 209 -29.80 10.25 -20.43
N LEU A 210 -28.97 10.68 -21.41
CA LEU A 210 -29.42 11.59 -22.48
C LEU A 210 -30.41 10.94 -23.42
N VAL A 211 -30.17 9.69 -23.84
CA VAL A 211 -31.10 8.92 -24.67
C VAL A 211 -32.43 8.77 -23.92
N LEU A 212 -32.39 8.44 -22.66
CA LEU A 212 -33.60 8.27 -21.84
C LEU A 212 -34.41 9.58 -21.74
N LYS A 213 -33.73 10.70 -21.52
CA LYS A 213 -34.38 12.05 -21.52
C LYS A 213 -35.01 12.39 -22.88
N SER A 214 -34.37 11.95 -23.98
CA SER A 214 -34.91 12.21 -25.33
C SER A 214 -36.17 11.41 -25.67
N VAL A 215 -36.35 10.24 -25.07
CA VAL A 215 -37.52 9.37 -25.32
C VAL A 215 -38.62 9.47 -24.28
N THR A 216 -38.39 10.15 -23.16
CA THR A 216 -39.35 10.25 -22.02
C THR A 216 -40.73 10.78 -22.44
N GLY A 217 -40.83 11.64 -23.45
CA GLY A 217 -42.11 12.14 -23.95
C GLY A 217 -42.77 11.27 -25.06
N ALA A 218 -42.08 10.23 -25.52
CA ALA A 218 -42.53 9.39 -26.65
C ALA A 218 -42.93 7.95 -26.23
N VAL A 219 -42.56 7.53 -25.01
CA VAL A 219 -42.81 6.18 -24.46
C VAL A 219 -43.79 6.22 -23.29
N GLY A 220 -44.54 5.16 -23.08
CA GLY A 220 -45.45 5.02 -21.95
C GLY A 220 -44.76 4.83 -20.62
N THR A 221 -45.46 5.12 -19.50
CA THR A 221 -44.93 5.01 -18.14
C THR A 221 -44.39 3.61 -17.82
N GLY A 222 -45.03 2.54 -18.29
CA GLY A 222 -44.57 1.14 -18.11
C GLY A 222 -43.26 0.87 -18.79
N GLU A 223 -43.05 1.36 -20.01
CA GLU A 223 -41.80 1.21 -20.76
C GLU A 223 -40.68 2.01 -20.09
N LEU A 224 -40.97 3.20 -19.59
CA LEU A 224 -40.03 4.03 -18.82
C LEU A 224 -39.56 3.33 -17.55
N VAL A 225 -40.46 2.63 -16.85
CA VAL A 225 -40.08 1.82 -15.66
C VAL A 225 -39.03 0.79 -16.03
N VAL A 226 -39.21 0.04 -17.13
CA VAL A 226 -38.23 -0.96 -17.57
C VAL A 226 -36.89 -0.31 -17.93
N LEU A 227 -36.92 0.78 -18.69
CA LEU A 227 -35.70 1.49 -19.09
C LEU A 227 -34.95 2.07 -17.87
N ARG A 228 -35.65 2.61 -16.87
CA ARG A 228 -35.05 3.11 -15.63
C ARG A 228 -34.49 1.97 -14.76
N ALA A 229 -35.18 0.81 -14.71
CA ALA A 229 -34.66 -0.36 -14.02
C ALA A 229 -33.31 -0.86 -14.64
N VAL A 230 -33.22 -0.86 -15.97
CA VAL A 230 -31.95 -1.19 -16.67
C VAL A 230 -30.86 -0.17 -16.32
N GLN A 231 -31.19 1.13 -16.25
CA GLN A 231 -30.23 2.17 -15.85
C GLN A 231 -29.74 1.99 -14.40
N VAL A 232 -30.63 1.65 -13.45
CA VAL A 232 -30.24 1.35 -12.05
C VAL A 232 -29.24 0.18 -12.03
N MET A 233 -29.55 -0.91 -12.74
CA MET A 233 -28.65 -2.07 -12.80
C MET A 233 -27.30 -1.72 -13.43
N ALA A 234 -27.30 -0.93 -14.51
CA ALA A 234 -26.06 -0.50 -15.19
C ALA A 234 -25.20 0.39 -14.26
N CYS A 235 -25.78 1.38 -13.59
CA CYS A 235 -25.05 2.23 -12.66
C CYS A 235 -24.52 1.44 -11.45
N ALA A 236 -25.32 0.54 -10.89
CA ALA A 236 -24.90 -0.31 -9.78
C ALA A 236 -23.74 -1.24 -10.20
N PHE A 237 -23.83 -1.86 -11.39
CA PHE A 237 -22.76 -2.69 -11.94
C PHE A 237 -21.47 -1.90 -12.12
N VAL A 238 -21.55 -0.69 -12.65
CA VAL A 238 -20.40 0.20 -12.83
C VAL A 238 -19.71 0.50 -11.51
N VAL A 239 -20.47 0.93 -10.49
CA VAL A 239 -19.92 1.23 -9.15
C VAL A 239 -19.21 -0.01 -8.55
N VAL A 240 -19.81 -1.19 -8.68
CA VAL A 240 -19.22 -2.44 -8.20
C VAL A 240 -17.99 -2.83 -9.02
N ALA A 241 -18.03 -2.67 -10.34
CA ALA A 241 -16.91 -2.99 -11.23
C ALA A 241 -15.69 -2.11 -10.97
N GLU A 242 -15.87 -0.79 -10.77
CA GLU A 242 -14.80 0.12 -10.39
C GLU A 242 -14.19 -0.24 -9.02
N TYR A 243 -15.04 -0.58 -8.05
CA TYR A 243 -14.60 -1.05 -6.75
C TYR A 243 -13.75 -2.33 -6.86
N GLU A 244 -14.26 -3.36 -7.56
CA GLU A 244 -13.54 -4.62 -7.75
C GLU A 244 -12.22 -4.43 -8.49
N LEU A 245 -12.18 -3.56 -9.49
CA LEU A 245 -10.96 -3.25 -10.24
C LEU A 245 -9.88 -2.66 -9.33
N LEU A 246 -10.22 -1.67 -8.50
CA LEU A 246 -9.29 -1.05 -7.56
C LEU A 246 -8.83 -2.04 -6.46
N TYR A 247 -9.75 -2.91 -6.00
CA TYR A 247 -9.46 -3.90 -4.96
C TYR A 247 -8.58 -5.06 -5.46
N ARG A 248 -8.92 -5.67 -6.61
CA ARG A 248 -8.16 -6.80 -7.18
C ARG A 248 -6.73 -6.42 -7.53
N ARG A 249 -6.50 -5.24 -8.08
CA ARG A 249 -5.16 -4.73 -8.40
C ARG A 249 -4.28 -4.61 -7.17
N ARG A 250 -4.85 -4.19 -6.06
CA ARG A 250 -4.10 -4.14 -4.81
C ARG A 250 -3.66 -5.52 -4.35
N LEU A 251 -4.59 -6.51 -4.36
CA LEU A 251 -4.26 -7.88 -3.98
C LEU A 251 -3.14 -8.47 -4.86
N SER A 252 -3.20 -8.22 -6.19
CA SER A 252 -2.17 -8.67 -7.12
C SER A 252 -0.80 -8.05 -6.81
N ARG A 253 -0.73 -6.74 -6.54
CA ARG A 253 0.53 -6.06 -6.17
C ARG A 253 1.10 -6.55 -4.83
N GLU A 254 0.25 -6.78 -3.84
CA GLU A 254 0.67 -7.36 -2.55
C GLU A 254 1.21 -8.80 -2.73
N ALA A 255 0.54 -9.62 -3.54
CA ALA A 255 0.98 -10.96 -3.88
C ALA A 255 2.30 -10.98 -4.66
N GLU A 256 2.46 -10.09 -5.65
CA GLU A 256 3.70 -9.94 -6.42
C GLU A 256 4.87 -9.44 -5.56
N ALA A 257 4.61 -8.52 -4.62
CA ALA A 257 5.62 -8.04 -3.69
C ALA A 257 6.06 -9.15 -2.71
N ALA A 258 5.11 -9.93 -2.20
CA ALA A 258 5.39 -11.09 -1.35
C ALA A 258 6.16 -12.18 -2.11
N GLY A 259 5.77 -12.46 -3.37
CA GLY A 259 6.47 -13.41 -4.24
C GLY A 259 7.92 -13.00 -4.53
N ARG A 260 8.16 -11.71 -4.78
CA ARG A 260 9.53 -11.18 -4.98
C ARG A 260 10.38 -11.31 -3.73
N ALA A 261 9.84 -10.97 -2.57
CA ALA A 261 10.55 -11.10 -1.30
C ALA A 261 10.91 -12.56 -0.98
N LEU A 262 10.01 -13.50 -1.27
CA LEU A 262 10.25 -14.92 -1.09
C LEU A 262 11.35 -15.44 -2.05
N ALA A 263 11.29 -15.04 -3.32
CA ALA A 263 12.30 -15.43 -4.32
C ALA A 263 13.70 -14.87 -3.98
N GLU A 264 13.77 -13.65 -3.44
CA GLU A 264 15.03 -13.04 -2.98
C GLU A 264 15.60 -13.78 -1.76
N ALA A 265 14.75 -14.14 -0.79
CA ALA A 265 15.15 -14.92 0.37
C ALA A 265 15.67 -16.32 -0.01
N SER A 266 14.98 -16.99 -0.93
CA SER A 266 15.42 -18.31 -1.45
C SER A 266 16.75 -18.23 -2.16
N ARG A 267 16.98 -17.23 -3.01
CA ARG A 267 18.26 -17.01 -3.69
C ARG A 267 19.39 -16.74 -2.70
N HIS A 268 19.13 -15.94 -1.67
CA HIS A 268 20.11 -15.67 -0.62
C HIS A 268 20.50 -16.94 0.13
N TYR A 269 19.53 -17.79 0.41
CA TYR A 269 19.78 -19.09 1.04
C TYR A 269 20.66 -20.01 0.18
N GLU A 270 20.36 -20.11 -1.13
CA GLU A 270 21.15 -20.94 -2.05
C GLU A 270 22.60 -20.47 -2.16
N LEU A 271 22.81 -19.16 -2.34
CA LEU A 271 24.17 -18.58 -2.38
C LEU A 271 24.94 -18.82 -1.07
N SER A 272 24.24 -18.72 0.06
CA SER A 272 24.83 -19.01 1.37
C SER A 272 25.24 -20.47 1.52
N ARG A 273 24.38 -21.38 1.08
CA ARG A 273 24.66 -22.83 1.08
C ARG A 273 25.85 -23.16 0.21
N GLU A 274 25.94 -22.62 -1.01
CA GLU A 274 27.08 -22.82 -1.91
C GLU A 274 28.39 -22.31 -1.29
N ALA A 275 28.38 -21.13 -0.67
CA ALA A 275 29.53 -20.53 -0.02
C ALA A 275 30.04 -21.41 1.15
N VAL A 276 29.14 -21.93 1.99
CA VAL A 276 29.49 -22.83 3.10
C VAL A 276 30.07 -24.16 2.57
N GLN A 277 29.46 -24.72 1.52
CA GLN A 277 29.98 -25.95 0.90
C GLN A 277 31.38 -25.73 0.33
N ALA A 278 31.64 -24.62 -0.36
CA ALA A 278 32.95 -24.30 -0.90
C ALA A 278 34.02 -24.18 0.20
N VAL A 279 33.70 -23.54 1.32
CA VAL A 279 34.60 -23.44 2.48
C VAL A 279 34.88 -24.82 3.09
N ASN A 280 33.86 -25.66 3.26
CA ASN A 280 34.02 -27.01 3.81
C ASN A 280 34.89 -27.88 2.93
N VAL A 281 34.73 -27.82 1.59
CA VAL A 281 35.59 -28.52 0.64
C VAL A 281 37.04 -28.04 0.74
N ALA A 282 37.24 -26.71 0.74
CA ALA A 282 38.58 -26.12 0.86
C ALA A 282 39.29 -26.51 2.18
N CYS A 283 38.56 -26.51 3.30
CA CYS A 283 39.09 -26.96 4.59
C CYS A 283 39.45 -28.44 4.60
N HIS A 284 38.63 -29.27 3.94
CA HIS A 284 38.90 -30.69 3.79
C HIS A 284 40.21 -30.94 2.98
N ASP A 285 40.37 -30.26 1.85
CA ASP A 285 41.52 -30.38 0.98
C ASP A 285 42.82 -29.89 1.68
N LEU A 286 42.75 -28.80 2.42
CA LEU A 286 43.84 -28.27 3.21
C LEU A 286 44.27 -29.26 4.30
N ARG A 287 43.36 -29.99 4.94
CA ARG A 287 43.71 -31.03 5.91
C ARG A 287 44.45 -32.20 5.27
N HIS A 288 44.03 -32.62 4.07
CA HIS A 288 44.78 -33.63 3.33
C HIS A 288 46.20 -33.16 3.03
N GLN A 289 46.37 -31.93 2.55
CA GLN A 289 47.68 -31.35 2.29
C GLN A 289 48.56 -31.27 3.55
N ILE A 290 48.01 -30.88 4.71
CA ILE A 290 48.74 -30.84 5.98
C ILE A 290 49.17 -32.27 6.39
N ARG A 291 48.32 -33.27 6.20
CA ARG A 291 48.64 -34.68 6.47
C ARG A 291 49.76 -35.16 5.57
N ASP A 292 49.69 -34.86 4.28
CA ASP A 292 50.72 -35.24 3.32
C ASP A 292 52.08 -34.59 3.63
N LEU A 293 52.06 -33.30 4.06
CA LEU A 293 53.26 -32.59 4.51
C LEU A 293 53.85 -33.17 5.81
N ARG A 294 53.01 -33.62 6.74
CA ARG A 294 53.46 -34.34 7.95
C ARG A 294 54.12 -35.66 7.62
N GLU A 295 53.59 -36.42 6.69
CA GLU A 295 54.17 -37.70 6.23
C GLU A 295 55.48 -37.53 5.46
N ALA A 296 55.63 -36.42 4.73
CA ALA A 296 56.84 -36.07 3.99
C ALA A 296 58.01 -35.59 4.88
N GLY A 297 57.76 -35.23 6.15
CA GLY A 297 58.81 -34.93 7.14
C GLY A 297 59.58 -33.63 6.91
N GLY A 298 59.04 -32.68 6.16
CA GLY A 298 59.75 -31.46 5.76
C GLY A 298 59.40 -30.20 6.56
N VAL A 299 58.43 -30.24 7.49
CA VAL A 299 57.92 -29.08 8.21
C VAL A 299 57.89 -29.35 9.72
N ASP A 300 58.23 -28.33 10.52
CA ASP A 300 58.20 -28.40 11.97
C ASP A 300 56.79 -28.74 12.51
N GLU A 301 56.69 -29.70 13.42
CA GLU A 301 55.44 -30.19 14.01
C GLU A 301 54.65 -29.09 14.70
N ALA A 302 55.33 -28.09 15.31
CA ALA A 302 54.68 -26.95 15.94
C ALA A 302 53.97 -26.06 14.90
N THR A 303 54.52 -25.89 13.72
CA THR A 303 53.94 -25.14 12.60
C THR A 303 52.72 -25.87 12.02
N LEU A 304 52.80 -27.20 11.88
CA LEU A 304 51.66 -28.02 11.44
C LEU A 304 50.53 -28.03 12.43
N ALA A 305 50.83 -28.13 13.74
CA ALA A 305 49.83 -28.05 14.80
C ALA A 305 49.13 -26.68 14.86
N GLU A 306 49.86 -25.58 14.62
CA GLU A 306 49.28 -24.24 14.53
C GLU A 306 48.38 -24.09 13.32
N LEU A 307 48.76 -24.60 12.15
CA LEU A 307 47.92 -24.63 10.95
C LEU A 307 46.65 -25.45 11.14
N GLU A 308 46.76 -26.64 11.77
CA GLU A 308 45.58 -27.45 12.13
C GLU A 308 44.67 -26.75 13.10
N ARG A 309 45.22 -26.03 14.07
CA ARG A 309 44.44 -25.21 15.02
C ARG A 309 43.70 -24.07 14.33
N GLN A 310 44.36 -23.37 13.42
CA GLN A 310 43.74 -22.30 12.62
C GLN A 310 42.62 -22.85 11.71
N LEU A 311 42.88 -23.98 11.03
CA LEU A 311 41.87 -24.69 10.24
C LEU A 311 40.71 -25.19 11.10
N GLY A 312 40.98 -25.68 12.30
CA GLY A 312 39.95 -26.12 13.26
C GLY A 312 38.99 -25.01 13.65
N THR A 313 39.42 -23.75 13.60
CA THR A 313 38.55 -22.58 13.82
C THR A 313 37.54 -22.38 12.67
N TYR A 314 37.93 -22.77 11.44
CA TYR A 314 37.05 -22.74 10.27
C TYR A 314 36.16 -23.98 10.14
N ASP A 315 36.60 -25.11 10.69
CA ASP A 315 35.97 -26.43 10.57
C ASP A 315 34.96 -26.72 11.69
N ALA A 316 34.56 -25.74 12.40
CA ALA A 316 33.49 -25.95 13.36
C ALA A 316 32.15 -26.23 12.63
N ALA A 317 32.07 -27.38 11.98
CA ALA A 317 30.83 -27.95 11.53
C ALA A 317 29.92 -28.12 12.77
N VAL A 318 29.07 -27.14 13.02
CA VAL A 318 28.01 -27.25 14.00
C VAL A 318 27.07 -28.33 13.46
N ARG A 319 26.99 -29.47 14.14
CA ARG A 319 26.03 -30.53 13.80
C ARG A 319 24.88 -30.46 14.75
N THR A 320 23.85 -29.69 14.37
CA THR A 320 22.62 -29.54 15.15
C THR A 320 21.64 -30.70 14.91
N GLY A 321 21.84 -31.49 13.85
CA GLY A 321 20.88 -32.50 13.39
C GLY A 321 19.80 -31.94 12.45
N CYS A 322 19.97 -30.70 11.96
CA CYS A 322 19.16 -30.09 10.92
C CYS A 322 20.10 -29.41 9.90
N ASP A 323 20.20 -29.97 8.69
CA ASP A 323 21.14 -29.51 7.67
C ASP A 323 21.00 -28.01 7.33
N ALA A 324 19.74 -27.51 7.28
CA ALA A 324 19.49 -26.10 6.98
C ALA A 324 19.99 -25.18 8.12
N LEU A 325 19.80 -25.59 9.37
CA LEU A 325 20.31 -24.85 10.53
C LEU A 325 21.82 -24.86 10.60
N ASP A 326 22.44 -26.02 10.28
CA ASP A 326 23.90 -26.18 10.22
C ASP A 326 24.51 -25.18 9.23
N VAL A 327 23.94 -25.02 8.04
CA VAL A 327 24.35 -24.03 7.04
C VAL A 327 24.24 -22.59 7.57
N ILE A 328 23.11 -22.25 8.20
CA ILE A 328 22.88 -20.90 8.75
C ILE A 328 23.90 -20.56 9.83
N VAL A 329 24.09 -21.47 10.80
CA VAL A 329 25.00 -21.24 11.93
C VAL A 329 26.46 -21.20 11.44
N ALA A 330 26.84 -22.05 10.52
CA ALA A 330 28.19 -22.06 9.93
C ALA A 330 28.49 -20.73 9.21
N GLN A 331 27.56 -20.23 8.39
CA GLN A 331 27.71 -18.96 7.72
C GLN A 331 27.91 -17.81 8.73
N LYS A 332 27.05 -17.72 9.76
CA LYS A 332 27.15 -16.65 10.75
C LYS A 332 28.42 -16.76 11.59
N ARG A 333 28.88 -17.97 11.87
CA ARG A 333 30.16 -18.21 12.56
C ARG A 333 31.36 -17.68 11.76
N LEU A 334 31.37 -17.88 10.44
CA LEU A 334 32.42 -17.33 9.57
C LEU A 334 32.45 -15.78 9.65
N VAL A 335 31.28 -15.14 9.71
CA VAL A 335 31.20 -13.69 9.90
C VAL A 335 31.75 -13.31 11.27
N CYS A 336 31.34 -14.01 12.32
CA CYS A 336 31.79 -13.76 13.69
C CYS A 336 33.30 -13.85 13.83
N VAL A 337 33.90 -14.92 13.30
CA VAL A 337 35.38 -15.10 13.31
C VAL A 337 36.11 -13.95 12.63
N ARG A 338 35.61 -13.54 11.45
CA ARG A 338 36.23 -12.43 10.70
C ARG A 338 36.14 -11.09 11.44
N GLU A 339 35.08 -10.89 12.25
CA GLU A 339 34.84 -9.64 12.97
C GLU A 339 35.27 -9.68 14.45
N GLY A 340 35.95 -10.75 14.87
CA GLY A 340 36.41 -10.90 16.25
C GLY A 340 35.28 -11.05 17.27
N ILE A 341 34.18 -11.69 16.86
CA ILE A 341 33.02 -11.97 17.70
C ILE A 341 33.05 -13.41 18.18
N GLU A 342 32.89 -13.64 19.47
CA GLU A 342 32.78 -14.97 20.08
C GLU A 342 31.36 -15.47 20.00
N LEU A 343 31.06 -16.49 19.18
CA LEU A 343 29.77 -17.13 19.05
C LEU A 343 29.75 -18.49 19.76
N THR A 344 29.03 -18.57 20.87
CA THR A 344 28.72 -19.84 21.55
C THR A 344 27.38 -20.37 21.03
N CYS A 345 27.35 -21.62 20.57
CA CYS A 345 26.17 -22.26 20.01
C CYS A 345 25.94 -23.64 20.66
N VAL A 346 24.77 -23.79 21.30
CA VAL A 346 24.29 -25.06 21.84
C VAL A 346 22.94 -25.32 21.24
N ALA A 347 22.85 -26.16 20.20
CA ALA A 347 21.62 -26.31 19.43
C ALA A 347 21.26 -27.77 19.16
N ASP A 348 20.04 -28.18 19.48
CA ASP A 348 19.40 -29.39 18.94
C ASP A 348 18.44 -28.95 17.81
N GLY A 349 18.93 -28.98 16.58
CA GLY A 349 18.20 -28.54 15.39
C GLY A 349 17.01 -29.44 15.02
N ARG A 350 16.95 -30.65 15.56
CA ARG A 350 15.82 -31.56 15.33
C ARG A 350 14.51 -30.96 15.85
N ALA A 351 14.57 -30.12 16.86
CA ALA A 351 13.41 -29.39 17.37
C ALA A 351 12.77 -28.46 16.34
N LEU A 352 13.54 -27.98 15.33
CA LEU A 352 13.07 -27.12 14.26
C LEU A 352 13.00 -27.81 12.88
N ALA A 353 13.14 -29.13 12.82
CA ALA A 353 13.13 -29.89 11.56
C ALA A 353 11.81 -29.79 10.77
N GLY A 354 10.72 -29.35 11.42
CA GLY A 354 9.44 -29.10 10.77
C GLY A 354 9.31 -27.74 10.05
N LEU A 355 10.28 -26.83 10.23
CA LEU A 355 10.32 -25.55 9.53
C LEU A 355 11.03 -25.71 8.20
N ASP A 356 10.56 -25.00 7.17
CA ASP A 356 11.29 -24.90 5.93
C ASP A 356 12.56 -24.04 6.07
N ALA A 357 13.45 -24.14 5.08
CA ALA A 357 14.74 -23.43 5.12
C ALA A 357 14.59 -21.91 5.13
N ALA A 358 13.53 -21.36 4.52
CA ALA A 358 13.26 -19.93 4.49
C ALA A 358 12.78 -19.43 5.85
N ASP A 359 11.90 -20.19 6.52
CA ASP A 359 11.42 -19.87 7.87
C ASP A 359 12.55 -20.01 8.91
N LEU A 360 13.43 -21.03 8.77
CA LEU A 360 14.62 -21.17 9.60
C LEU A 360 15.57 -19.98 9.44
N TYR A 361 15.82 -19.55 8.20
CA TYR A 361 16.64 -18.36 7.95
C TYR A 361 16.00 -17.10 8.50
N ALA A 362 14.69 -16.94 8.30
CA ALA A 362 13.94 -15.79 8.81
C ALA A 362 13.92 -15.74 10.35
N LEU A 363 13.97 -16.87 11.03
CA LEU A 363 13.98 -16.94 12.49
C LEU A 363 15.41 -16.85 13.05
N VAL A 364 16.24 -17.84 12.74
CA VAL A 364 17.58 -17.96 13.33
C VAL A 364 18.58 -17.02 12.66
N GLY A 365 18.52 -16.89 11.33
CA GLY A 365 19.40 -16.01 10.56
C GLY A 365 19.24 -14.55 10.96
N ASN A 366 17.98 -14.04 11.05
CA ASN A 366 17.72 -12.67 11.48
C ASN A 366 18.07 -12.43 12.96
N ALA A 367 17.87 -13.42 13.84
CA ALA A 367 18.26 -13.31 15.24
C ALA A 367 19.78 -13.13 15.39
N LEU A 368 20.56 -13.94 14.66
CA LEU A 368 22.02 -13.83 14.64
C LEU A 368 22.52 -12.57 13.93
N ASP A 369 21.88 -12.12 12.83
CA ASP A 369 22.25 -10.87 12.17
C ASP A 369 22.04 -9.66 13.08
N ASN A 370 20.91 -9.62 13.81
CA ASN A 370 20.65 -8.58 14.79
C ASN A 370 21.68 -8.58 15.92
N ALA A 371 22.08 -9.76 16.40
CA ALA A 371 23.10 -9.92 17.43
C ALA A 371 24.49 -9.45 16.95
N ILE A 372 24.91 -9.88 15.75
CA ILE A 372 26.17 -9.47 15.13
C ILE A 372 26.22 -7.95 14.94
N ASP A 373 25.17 -7.35 14.41
CA ASP A 373 25.09 -5.90 14.23
C ASP A 373 25.15 -5.14 15.55
N ALA A 374 24.55 -5.66 16.61
CA ALA A 374 24.54 -5.03 17.93
C ALA A 374 25.93 -5.06 18.60
N VAL A 375 26.67 -6.18 18.47
CA VAL A 375 27.99 -6.31 19.13
C VAL A 375 29.13 -5.71 18.32
N ARG A 376 28.95 -5.46 17.01
CA ARG A 376 29.97 -4.90 16.11
C ARG A 376 30.53 -3.56 16.60
N GLY A 377 29.72 -2.75 17.28
CA GLY A 377 30.12 -1.47 17.86
C GLY A 377 30.77 -1.53 19.23
N LEU A 378 30.90 -2.73 19.84
CA LEU A 378 31.49 -2.91 21.16
C LEU A 378 33.02 -3.11 21.08
N PRO A 379 33.77 -2.82 22.16
CA PRO A 379 35.21 -3.09 22.21
C PRO A 379 35.48 -4.59 22.12
N GLU A 380 36.69 -4.94 21.62
CA GLU A 380 37.17 -6.33 21.61
C GLU A 380 37.17 -6.92 23.03
N GLY A 381 36.69 -8.15 23.20
CA GLY A 381 36.45 -8.78 24.50
C GLY A 381 35.03 -8.63 25.05
N GLY A 382 34.25 -7.67 24.56
CA GLY A 382 32.82 -7.56 24.85
C GLY A 382 31.90 -8.08 23.75
N ARG A 383 32.46 -8.61 22.65
CA ARG A 383 31.71 -9.09 21.49
C ARG A 383 31.38 -10.56 21.62
N THR A 384 30.35 -10.86 22.40
CA THR A 384 29.92 -12.22 22.65
C THR A 384 28.47 -12.41 22.20
N ILE A 385 28.17 -13.57 21.60
CA ILE A 385 26.81 -13.96 21.22
C ILE A 385 26.59 -15.39 21.72
N SER A 386 25.48 -15.64 22.41
CA SER A 386 25.07 -16.96 22.85
C SER A 386 23.78 -17.37 22.11
N LEU A 387 23.80 -18.53 21.49
CA LEU A 387 22.64 -19.16 20.86
C LEU A 387 22.37 -20.49 21.55
N THR A 388 21.18 -20.65 22.08
CA THR A 388 20.70 -21.91 22.64
C THR A 388 19.39 -22.30 21.94
N LEU A 389 19.34 -23.53 21.42
CA LEU A 389 18.15 -24.13 20.84
C LEU A 389 17.92 -25.50 21.45
N ARG A 390 16.75 -25.70 22.05
CA ARG A 390 16.39 -26.98 22.68
C ARG A 390 14.90 -27.22 22.61
N GLU A 391 14.49 -28.47 22.70
CA GLU A 391 13.10 -28.84 22.90
C GLU A 391 12.75 -28.74 24.39
N VAL A 392 11.62 -28.05 24.69
CA VAL A 392 11.07 -27.92 26.05
C VAL A 392 9.57 -28.12 25.98
N CYS A 393 9.07 -29.18 26.60
CA CYS A 393 7.62 -29.48 26.67
C CYS A 393 6.92 -29.51 25.29
N GLY A 394 7.55 -30.08 24.27
CA GLY A 394 7.00 -30.16 22.92
C GLY A 394 7.07 -28.84 22.14
N MET A 395 7.85 -27.89 22.62
CA MET A 395 8.13 -26.62 21.96
C MET A 395 9.61 -26.52 21.67
N ALA A 396 10.00 -26.09 20.48
CA ALA A 396 11.35 -25.63 20.18
C ALA A 396 11.55 -24.25 20.81
N SER A 397 12.46 -24.15 21.76
CA SER A 397 12.84 -22.91 22.43
C SER A 397 14.17 -22.41 21.86
N LEU A 398 14.11 -21.35 21.06
CA LEU A 398 15.27 -20.60 20.57
C LEU A 398 15.52 -19.41 21.51
N HIS A 399 16.74 -19.34 22.05
CA HIS A 399 17.21 -18.23 22.87
C HIS A 399 18.51 -17.68 22.27
N VAL A 400 18.51 -16.39 21.93
CA VAL A 400 19.72 -15.69 21.46
C VAL A 400 19.91 -14.48 22.36
N GLU A 401 21.11 -14.36 22.92
CA GLU A 401 21.48 -13.22 23.75
C GLU A 401 22.80 -12.60 23.31
N ASN A 402 22.88 -11.28 23.41
CA ASN A 402 24.10 -10.52 23.13
C ASN A 402 24.14 -9.21 23.91
N PRO A 403 25.30 -8.69 24.28
CA PRO A 403 25.45 -7.35 24.81
C PRO A 403 25.15 -6.30 23.72
N TYR A 404 24.73 -5.10 24.13
CA TYR A 404 24.51 -3.96 23.24
C TYR A 404 24.94 -2.65 23.90
N ALA A 405 25.20 -1.63 23.07
CA ALA A 405 25.49 -0.28 23.53
C ALA A 405 24.30 0.65 23.28
N GLY A 406 24.07 1.59 24.19
CA GLY A 406 23.02 2.59 24.07
C GLY A 406 21.65 2.16 24.63
N THR A 407 20.57 2.73 24.10
CA THR A 407 19.20 2.47 24.58
C THR A 407 18.34 1.88 23.48
N VAL A 408 17.66 0.78 23.77
CA VAL A 408 16.67 0.17 22.88
C VAL A 408 15.28 0.71 23.24
N ARG A 409 14.59 1.31 22.28
CA ARG A 409 13.19 1.74 22.44
C ARG A 409 12.29 0.72 21.77
N PHE A 410 11.24 0.32 22.48
CA PHE A 410 10.22 -0.58 21.93
C PHE A 410 9.00 0.22 21.48
N GLY A 411 8.45 -0.11 20.33
CA GLY A 411 7.17 0.43 19.83
C GLY A 411 5.97 -0.14 20.60
N ALA A 412 4.78 0.39 20.31
CA ALA A 412 3.52 -0.11 20.90
C ALA A 412 3.22 -1.58 20.50
N ASP A 413 3.85 -2.07 19.44
CA ASP A 413 3.80 -3.45 18.97
C ASP A 413 4.81 -4.38 19.67
N GLY A 414 5.59 -3.86 20.64
CA GLY A 414 6.62 -4.61 21.36
C GLY A 414 7.85 -4.99 20.51
N LEU A 415 8.03 -4.37 19.34
CA LEU A 415 9.22 -4.51 18.52
C LEU A 415 10.19 -3.34 18.76
N PRO A 416 11.51 -3.56 18.67
CA PRO A 416 12.48 -2.49 18.83
C PRO A 416 12.36 -1.50 17.65
N ALA A 417 12.33 -0.20 17.99
CA ALA A 417 12.37 0.87 17.01
C ALA A 417 13.76 0.92 16.35
N THR A 418 13.79 1.06 15.02
CA THR A 418 15.04 1.09 14.24
C THR A 418 15.88 2.32 14.56
N THR A 419 17.11 2.12 15.02
CA THR A 419 18.08 3.20 15.35
C THR A 419 18.86 3.73 14.12
N LYS A 420 18.76 3.11 12.95
CA LYS A 420 19.46 3.51 11.72
C LYS A 420 18.56 4.27 10.74
N GLY A 421 18.04 5.43 11.17
CA GLY A 421 17.20 6.27 10.29
C GLY A 421 16.86 7.62 10.89
N GLY A 422 17.50 8.02 11.97
CA GLY A 422 17.14 9.22 12.71
C GLY A 422 18.34 10.05 13.17
N ALA A 423 19.14 10.52 12.22
CA ALA A 423 19.98 11.69 12.44
C ALA A 423 19.59 12.72 11.39
N ALA A 424 18.40 13.31 11.53
CA ALA A 424 18.04 14.58 10.90
C ALA A 424 16.72 15.08 11.51
N GLY A 425 16.79 16.18 12.24
CA GLY A 425 15.64 17.05 12.39
C GLY A 425 15.24 17.41 13.79
N GLU A 426 16.12 17.99 14.57
CA GLU A 426 15.71 19.10 15.43
C GLU A 426 15.48 20.32 14.54
N ASP A 427 14.30 20.86 14.67
CA ASP A 427 13.73 22.00 14.02
C ASP A 427 14.53 23.27 14.41
N THR A 428 15.28 23.85 13.47
CA THR A 428 15.64 25.27 13.53
C THR A 428 15.48 25.87 12.14
N GLY A 429 14.55 26.81 12.02
CA GLY A 429 14.27 27.55 10.83
C GLY A 429 15.50 28.33 10.31
N GLY A 430 15.64 28.38 8.98
CA GLY A 430 16.66 29.17 8.30
C GLY A 430 16.61 29.03 6.78
N THR A 431 16.09 30.04 6.17
CA THR A 431 16.11 30.48 4.77
C THR A 431 17.28 30.03 3.88
N GLY A 432 16.97 29.60 2.67
CA GLY A 432 17.57 30.06 1.42
C GLY A 432 18.77 29.27 0.88
N GLY A 433 18.67 28.83 -0.37
CA GLY A 433 19.86 28.59 -1.20
C GLY A 433 19.68 27.53 -2.29
N SER A 434 19.46 27.98 -3.50
CA SER A 434 19.47 27.18 -4.74
C SER A 434 20.87 26.62 -5.05
N GLY A 435 20.93 25.42 -5.64
CA GLY A 435 22.13 24.84 -6.22
C GLY A 435 21.86 23.57 -6.98
N ARG A 436 21.79 23.65 -8.29
CA ARG A 436 21.92 22.54 -9.25
C ARG A 436 23.31 21.91 -9.09
N ASP A 437 23.42 20.59 -9.21
CA ASP A 437 24.21 19.97 -10.28
C ASP A 437 24.10 18.43 -10.16
N GLY A 438 23.95 17.79 -11.31
CA GLY A 438 23.89 16.38 -11.49
C GLY A 438 25.27 15.73 -11.56
N SER A 439 25.35 14.50 -11.12
CA SER A 439 26.22 13.47 -11.73
C SER A 439 25.80 12.10 -11.23
N GLY A 440 25.63 11.17 -12.17
CA GLY A 440 25.31 9.78 -11.89
C GLY A 440 26.48 9.07 -11.20
N GLY A 441 26.13 8.32 -10.18
CA GLY A 441 27.05 7.42 -9.47
C GLY A 441 26.32 6.09 -9.26
N ALA A 442 26.89 5.03 -9.80
CA ALA A 442 26.45 3.65 -9.67
C ALA A 442 26.26 3.29 -8.19
N GLY A 443 25.04 2.90 -7.82
CA GLY A 443 24.70 2.52 -6.47
C GLY A 443 25.33 1.19 -6.08
N THR A 444 26.11 1.22 -5.01
CA THR A 444 26.64 0.06 -4.30
C THR A 444 25.47 -0.75 -3.70
N PRO A 445 25.40 -2.06 -3.90
CA PRO A 445 24.38 -2.91 -3.27
C PRO A 445 24.75 -3.15 -1.80
N GLY A 446 24.08 -2.50 -0.85
CA GLY A 446 24.42 -2.67 0.57
C GLY A 446 23.57 -1.91 1.58
N THR A 447 22.39 -1.41 1.23
CA THR A 447 21.45 -0.87 2.22
C THR A 447 20.49 -1.94 2.73
N VAL A 448 20.95 -2.72 3.71
CA VAL A 448 20.09 -3.65 4.47
C VAL A 448 19.04 -2.80 5.23
N ARG A 449 17.78 -2.95 4.87
CA ARG A 449 16.62 -2.34 5.53
C ARG A 449 16.47 -2.99 6.92
N HIS A 450 17.09 -2.43 7.95
CA HIS A 450 16.90 -2.84 9.34
C HIS A 450 15.46 -2.50 9.79
N GLY A 451 14.78 -3.44 10.43
CA GLY A 451 13.39 -3.35 10.87
C GLY A 451 12.47 -4.40 10.24
N LEU A 452 12.89 -5.04 9.15
CA LEU A 452 12.15 -6.16 8.56
C LEU A 452 12.45 -7.49 9.26
N GLY A 453 13.66 -7.67 9.81
CA GLY A 453 14.08 -8.92 10.44
C GLY A 453 13.26 -9.30 11.66
N THR A 454 13.00 -8.37 12.57
CA THR A 454 12.19 -8.63 13.78
C THR A 454 10.72 -8.92 13.45
N ARG A 455 10.16 -8.25 12.43
CA ARG A 455 8.81 -8.55 11.93
C ARG A 455 8.74 -9.91 11.24
N SER A 456 9.77 -10.27 10.48
CA SER A 456 9.88 -11.59 9.84
C SER A 456 9.92 -12.70 10.89
N MET A 457 10.76 -12.56 11.93
CA MET A 457 10.81 -13.52 13.04
C MET A 457 9.44 -13.71 13.70
N ARG A 458 8.74 -12.61 14.01
CA ARG A 458 7.39 -12.67 14.60
C ARG A 458 6.40 -13.40 13.69
N MET A 459 6.41 -13.07 12.40
CA MET A 459 5.51 -13.67 11.42
C MET A 459 5.73 -15.19 11.28
N VAL A 460 6.98 -15.64 11.35
CA VAL A 460 7.31 -17.08 11.36
C VAL A 460 6.76 -17.73 12.63
N CYS A 461 7.03 -17.17 13.81
CA CYS A 461 6.49 -17.72 15.06
C CYS A 461 4.96 -17.82 15.04
N GLU A 462 4.26 -16.73 14.65
CA GLU A 462 2.80 -16.68 14.59
C GLU A 462 2.23 -17.69 13.56
N ARG A 463 2.86 -17.84 12.38
CA ARG A 463 2.46 -18.81 11.35
C ARG A 463 2.48 -20.23 11.86
N HIS A 464 3.46 -20.57 12.69
CA HIS A 464 3.61 -21.90 13.26
C HIS A 464 2.95 -22.04 14.64
N GLY A 465 2.09 -21.09 15.06
CA GLY A 465 1.38 -21.14 16.34
C GLY A 465 2.26 -20.90 17.56
N GLY A 466 3.42 -20.29 17.36
CA GLY A 466 4.41 -19.97 18.37
C GLY A 466 4.35 -18.51 18.83
N THR A 467 5.35 -18.10 19.63
CA THR A 467 5.48 -16.75 20.16
C THR A 467 6.92 -16.23 20.04
N LEU A 468 7.08 -14.91 19.89
CA LEU A 468 8.37 -14.21 19.91
C LEU A 468 8.35 -13.14 21.00
N VAL A 469 9.33 -13.17 21.88
CA VAL A 469 9.59 -12.15 22.92
C VAL A 469 10.95 -11.52 22.69
N LEU A 470 10.99 -10.20 22.67
CA LEU A 470 12.23 -9.42 22.57
C LEU A 470 12.39 -8.58 23.84
N ALA A 471 13.53 -8.65 24.47
CA ALA A 471 13.81 -7.91 25.70
C ALA A 471 15.19 -7.26 25.68
N ALA A 472 15.31 -6.12 26.32
CA ALA A 472 16.57 -5.43 26.54
C ALA A 472 16.68 -5.12 28.04
N ARG A 473 17.60 -5.78 28.75
CA ARG A 473 17.79 -5.67 30.19
C ARG A 473 19.27 -5.69 30.54
N ASP A 474 19.69 -4.84 31.44
CA ASP A 474 21.02 -4.83 32.01
C ASP A 474 22.17 -4.87 30.98
N GLY A 475 22.00 -4.19 29.85
CA GLY A 475 22.99 -4.16 28.77
C GLY A 475 23.01 -5.41 27.89
N THR A 476 22.07 -6.34 28.07
CA THR A 476 21.91 -7.56 27.28
C THR A 476 20.59 -7.51 26.49
N PHE A 477 20.65 -7.76 25.21
CA PHE A 477 19.50 -7.95 24.35
C PHE A 477 19.19 -9.43 24.19
N VAL A 478 17.93 -9.80 24.33
CA VAL A 478 17.47 -11.19 24.32
C VAL A 478 16.37 -11.35 23.28
N VAL A 479 16.49 -12.42 22.51
CA VAL A 479 15.48 -12.91 21.57
C VAL A 479 15.04 -14.30 22.05
N ASP A 480 13.80 -14.41 22.49
CA ASP A 480 13.17 -15.67 22.87
C ASP A 480 12.06 -16.02 21.87
N ALA A 481 12.20 -17.15 21.19
CA ALA A 481 11.17 -17.68 20.31
C ALA A 481 10.76 -19.08 20.74
N LEU A 482 9.46 -19.33 20.79
CA LEU A 482 8.87 -20.63 21.07
C LEU A 482 8.04 -21.06 19.86
N VAL A 483 8.32 -22.22 19.30
CA VAL A 483 7.60 -22.78 18.13
C VAL A 483 7.24 -24.25 18.44
N PRO A 484 6.00 -24.71 18.22
CA PRO A 484 5.60 -26.09 18.43
C PRO A 484 6.48 -27.07 17.62
N VAL A 485 6.97 -28.12 18.23
CA VAL A 485 7.70 -29.20 17.55
C VAL A 485 6.72 -30.03 16.73
N GLY A 486 6.96 -30.19 15.43
CA GLY A 486 6.10 -31.01 14.57
C GLY A 486 4.91 -30.30 13.93
N ALA A 487 4.80 -28.99 13.96
CA ALA A 487 3.82 -28.21 13.20
C ALA A 487 4.19 -28.12 11.70
N GLY A 488 4.61 -29.22 11.10
CA GLY A 488 4.85 -29.37 9.66
C GLY A 488 3.55 -29.82 8.98
N GLY A 489 2.81 -28.89 8.39
CA GLY A 489 1.83 -29.13 7.32
C GLY A 489 0.47 -29.67 7.78
N ALA A 490 -0.48 -28.77 7.99
CA ALA A 490 -1.90 -28.98 7.67
C ALA A 490 -2.28 -28.08 6.48
#